data_62cbec16cd75ad7641cdbed205c592a5
#
_entry.id   62cbec16cd75ad7641cdbed205c592a5
#
_cell.length_a   1.000
_cell.length_b   1.000
_cell.length_c   1.000
_cell.angle_alpha   90.00
_cell.angle_beta   90.00
_cell.angle_gamma   90.00
#
_symmetry.space_group_name_H-M   'P 1'
#
loop_
_entity.id
_entity.type
_entity.pdbx_description
1 polymer ?
#
loop_
_entity_poly.entity_id
_entity_poly.type
_entity_poly.pdbx_seq_one_letter_code
_entity_poly.pdbx_strand_id
1 'polypeptide(L)'
;MGLEGFFRGCFQKDVLMIIISPYSKALRNDKPNPKNYPYWDEVLKGIKEPVVQIGITGEKQLCEDFRQNLSFDELRSLLKECRTWIGCDSFFQHLAWKEGKKGIVIFSRSDPLIFGHPENVNLLKSRDYLTKFQFIIWEEQEYDPDAFIDPNEVIKALELF
;
A
#
# COMPACT_ATOMS: atom_id res chain seq x y z
N MET A 1 -4.40 45.54 36.16
CA MET A 1 -4.86 44.21 36.50
C MET A 1 -4.95 43.40 35.22
N GLY A 2 -3.96 42.57 35.00
CA GLY A 2 -3.83 41.80 33.79
C GLY A 2 -4.77 40.61 33.77
N LEU A 3 -5.55 40.48 32.70
CA LEU A 3 -6.16 39.22 32.31
C LEU A 3 -5.19 38.53 31.37
N GLU A 4 -4.35 37.68 31.96
CA GLU A 4 -3.55 36.72 31.17
C GLU A 4 -4.49 35.69 30.61
N GLY A 5 -4.86 35.86 29.33
CA GLY A 5 -5.54 34.88 28.54
C GLY A 5 -4.63 33.66 28.35
N PHE A 6 -4.90 32.59 29.06
CA PHE A 6 -4.32 31.28 28.81
C PHE A 6 -4.82 30.77 27.44
N PHE A 7 -4.10 31.08 26.39
CA PHE A 7 -4.19 30.32 25.13
C PHE A 7 -3.60 28.95 25.41
N ARG A 8 -4.43 28.02 25.85
CA ARG A 8 -4.14 26.61 25.68
C ARG A 8 -4.13 26.33 24.18
N GLY A 9 -2.95 26.35 23.59
CA GLY A 9 -2.74 25.80 22.28
C GLY A 9 -3.24 24.36 22.29
N CYS A 10 -4.36 24.15 21.62
CA CYS A 10 -4.82 22.82 21.27
C CYS A 10 -3.72 22.23 20.38
N PHE A 11 -2.84 21.39 20.93
CA PHE A 11 -1.99 20.53 20.13
C PHE A 11 -2.94 19.60 19.40
N GLN A 12 -3.36 20.01 18.21
CA GLN A 12 -3.96 19.15 17.24
C GLN A 12 -2.91 18.06 16.99
N LYS A 13 -3.11 16.88 17.54
CA LYS A 13 -2.32 15.71 17.16
C LYS A 13 -2.42 15.65 15.65
N ASP A 14 -1.30 15.89 14.95
CA ASP A 14 -1.22 15.72 13.52
C ASP A 14 -1.74 14.31 13.21
N VAL A 15 -2.91 14.24 12.57
CA VAL A 15 -3.52 12.96 12.22
C VAL A 15 -2.68 12.40 11.09
N LEU A 16 -1.87 11.37 11.41
CA LEU A 16 -1.01 10.73 10.43
C LEU A 16 -1.87 9.99 9.41
N MET A 17 -1.55 10.17 8.13
CA MET A 17 -2.22 9.50 7.03
C MET A 17 -1.64 8.11 6.77
N ILE A 18 -2.41 7.30 6.04
CA ILE A 18 -1.97 6.04 5.45
C ILE A 18 -1.84 6.23 3.96
N ILE A 19 -0.71 5.80 3.39
CA ILE A 19 -0.53 5.76 1.94
C ILE A 19 -1.00 4.42 1.42
N ILE A 20 -1.74 4.40 0.31
CA ILE A 20 -1.98 3.18 -0.46
C ILE A 20 -1.31 3.27 -1.82
N SER A 21 -0.63 2.19 -2.21
CA SER A 21 -0.04 1.98 -3.53
C SER A 21 -0.68 0.72 -4.14
N PRO A 22 -1.91 0.85 -4.70
CA PRO A 22 -2.76 -0.32 -4.94
C PRO A 22 -2.39 -1.12 -6.18
N TYR A 23 -1.64 -0.54 -7.11
CA TYR A 23 -1.44 -1.15 -8.43
C TYR A 23 0.02 -1.37 -8.77
N SER A 24 0.29 -2.53 -9.36
CA SER A 24 1.52 -2.82 -10.08
C SER A 24 1.44 -2.27 -11.50
N LYS A 25 2.58 -2.32 -12.20
CA LYS A 25 2.68 -1.91 -13.60
C LYS A 25 1.56 -2.51 -14.46
N ALA A 26 0.95 -1.70 -15.33
CA ALA A 26 0.00 -2.17 -16.33
C ALA A 26 0.65 -3.23 -17.24
N LEU A 27 -0.09 -4.28 -17.52
CA LEU A 27 0.33 -5.33 -18.44
C LEU A 27 0.17 -4.87 -19.90
N ARG A 28 1.00 -5.41 -20.80
CA ARG A 28 0.97 -5.07 -22.23
C ARG A 28 -0.25 -5.59 -22.96
N ASN A 29 -0.94 -6.60 -22.40
CA ASN A 29 -2.13 -7.23 -22.97
C ASN A 29 -3.44 -6.65 -22.43
N ASP A 30 -3.38 -5.53 -21.69
CA ASP A 30 -4.51 -4.85 -21.04
C ASP A 30 -5.31 -5.70 -20.05
N LYS A 31 -4.79 -6.89 -19.68
CA LYS A 31 -5.38 -7.72 -18.64
C LYS A 31 -5.02 -7.19 -17.24
N PRO A 32 -5.84 -7.49 -16.22
CA PRO A 32 -5.50 -7.15 -14.84
C PRO A 32 -4.16 -7.78 -14.42
N ASN A 33 -3.30 -6.98 -13.78
CA ASN A 33 -2.05 -7.54 -13.24
C ASN A 33 -2.37 -8.51 -12.10
N PRO A 34 -1.85 -9.75 -12.13
CA PRO A 34 -2.09 -10.75 -11.08
C PRO A 34 -1.66 -10.33 -9.68
N LYS A 35 -0.89 -9.27 -9.54
CA LYS A 35 -0.45 -8.69 -8.25
C LYS A 35 -1.43 -7.67 -7.67
N ASN A 36 -2.42 -7.23 -8.45
CA ASN A 36 -3.34 -6.18 -8.01
C ASN A 36 -4.43 -6.73 -7.10
N TYR A 37 -4.45 -6.23 -5.87
CA TYR A 37 -5.41 -6.64 -4.85
C TYR A 37 -6.84 -6.20 -5.21
N PRO A 38 -7.84 -7.11 -5.19
CA PRO A 38 -9.19 -6.78 -5.66
C PRO A 38 -10.10 -6.18 -4.59
N TYR A 39 -9.78 -6.32 -3.29
CA TYR A 39 -10.70 -6.03 -2.19
C TYR A 39 -10.38 -4.70 -1.48
N TRP A 40 -9.92 -3.70 -2.24
CA TRP A 40 -9.56 -2.39 -1.67
C TRP A 40 -10.73 -1.67 -1.03
N ASP A 41 -11.95 -1.80 -1.59
CA ASP A 41 -13.13 -1.12 -1.06
C ASP A 41 -13.42 -1.57 0.38
N GLU A 42 -13.26 -2.85 0.68
CA GLU A 42 -13.43 -3.40 2.03
C GLU A 42 -12.31 -2.95 2.97
N VAL A 43 -11.07 -2.94 2.51
CA VAL A 43 -9.93 -2.44 3.30
C VAL A 43 -10.13 -0.97 3.65
N LEU A 44 -10.49 -0.13 2.67
CA LEU A 44 -10.67 1.31 2.88
C LEU A 44 -11.79 1.62 3.86
N LYS A 45 -12.87 0.84 3.88
CA LYS A 45 -13.95 0.97 4.87
C LYS A 45 -13.47 0.73 6.31
N GLY A 46 -12.44 -0.09 6.49
CA GLY A 46 -11.87 -0.41 7.80
C GLY A 46 -10.79 0.56 8.27
N ILE A 47 -10.30 1.45 7.42
CA ILE A 47 -9.28 2.45 7.78
C ILE A 47 -9.98 3.72 8.28
N LYS A 48 -9.59 4.18 9.46
CA LYS A 48 -10.17 5.37 10.09
C LYS A 48 -9.36 6.64 9.83
N GLU A 49 -8.07 6.50 9.55
CA GLU A 49 -7.15 7.60 9.27
C GLU A 49 -7.38 8.12 7.85
N PRO A 50 -6.95 9.36 7.55
CA PRO A 50 -6.91 9.86 6.19
C PRO A 50 -6.08 8.95 5.29
N VAL A 51 -6.56 8.66 4.09
CA VAL A 51 -5.88 7.80 3.11
C VAL A 51 -5.47 8.64 1.91
N VAL A 52 -4.24 8.47 1.50
CA VAL A 52 -3.68 9.03 0.26
C VAL A 52 -3.35 7.90 -0.67
N GLN A 53 -3.98 7.86 -1.83
CA GLN A 53 -3.61 6.95 -2.91
C GLN A 53 -2.50 7.57 -3.74
N ILE A 54 -1.48 6.80 -4.03
CA ILE A 54 -0.46 7.15 -5.02
C ILE A 54 -0.58 6.22 -6.23
N GLY A 55 -0.24 6.74 -7.39
CA GLY A 55 -0.28 5.99 -8.63
C GLY A 55 0.08 6.82 -9.85
N ILE A 56 -0.29 6.34 -11.01
CA ILE A 56 -0.05 7.00 -12.29
C ILE A 56 -1.36 7.28 -13.03
N THR A 57 -1.28 8.12 -14.04
CA THR A 57 -2.42 8.38 -14.95
C THR A 57 -2.98 7.07 -15.51
N GLY A 58 -4.30 6.93 -15.49
CA GLY A 58 -5.02 5.76 -16.01
C GLY A 58 -5.36 4.70 -14.96
N GLU A 59 -4.78 4.76 -13.77
CA GLU A 59 -5.15 3.89 -12.65
C GLU A 59 -6.50 4.31 -12.05
N LYS A 60 -7.24 3.32 -11.54
CA LYS A 60 -8.53 3.58 -10.91
C LYS A 60 -8.33 4.33 -9.60
N GLN A 61 -9.07 5.43 -9.44
CA GLN A 61 -9.16 6.14 -8.17
C GLN A 61 -10.00 5.35 -7.16
N LEU A 62 -9.47 5.11 -5.97
CA LEU A 62 -10.10 4.35 -4.90
C LEU A 62 -10.51 5.22 -3.70
N CYS A 63 -9.85 6.35 -3.50
CA CYS A 63 -10.15 7.29 -2.43
C CYS A 63 -10.08 8.74 -2.93
N GLU A 64 -10.55 9.70 -2.11
CA GLU A 64 -10.67 11.09 -2.51
C GLU A 64 -9.31 11.74 -2.83
N ASP A 65 -8.29 11.52 -1.98
CA ASP A 65 -6.94 12.03 -2.20
C ASP A 65 -6.13 11.05 -3.06
N PHE A 66 -6.16 11.27 -4.36
CA PHE A 66 -5.40 10.49 -5.33
C PHE A 66 -4.32 11.36 -5.99
N ARG A 67 -3.07 11.10 -5.66
CA ARG A 67 -1.90 11.83 -6.16
C ARG A 67 -1.20 11.03 -7.23
N GLN A 68 -1.22 11.55 -8.44
CA GLN A 68 -0.71 10.88 -9.64
C GLN A 68 0.66 11.42 -10.05
N ASN A 69 1.48 10.52 -10.58
CA ASN A 69 2.75 10.86 -11.23
C ASN A 69 3.72 11.64 -10.34
N LEU A 70 3.75 11.35 -9.05
CA LEU A 70 4.68 11.96 -8.12
C LEU A 70 6.13 11.59 -8.47
N SER A 71 7.04 12.56 -8.33
CA SER A 71 8.47 12.31 -8.39
C SER A 71 8.95 11.46 -7.21
N PHE A 72 10.14 10.88 -7.31
CA PHE A 72 10.72 10.16 -6.18
C PHE A 72 10.91 11.05 -4.94
N ASP A 73 11.26 12.32 -5.11
CA ASP A 73 11.42 13.24 -4.00
C ASP A 73 10.08 13.56 -3.34
N GLU A 74 9.01 13.72 -4.11
CA GLU A 74 7.65 13.89 -3.59
C GLU A 74 7.17 12.64 -2.85
N LEU A 75 7.44 11.44 -3.38
CA LEU A 75 7.15 10.16 -2.70
C LEU A 75 7.92 10.01 -1.39
N ARG A 76 9.20 10.39 -1.36
CA ARG A 76 10.02 10.36 -0.13
C ARG A 76 9.46 11.31 0.92
N SER A 77 9.05 12.52 0.52
CA SER A 77 8.44 13.50 1.43
C SER A 77 7.13 12.93 2.01
N LEU A 78 6.30 12.33 1.17
CA LEU A 78 5.04 11.73 1.58
C LEU A 78 5.26 10.56 2.57
N LEU A 79 6.27 9.72 2.32
CA LEU A 79 6.64 8.63 3.22
C LEU A 79 7.07 9.11 4.61
N LYS A 80 7.71 10.27 4.71
CA LYS A 80 8.09 10.87 6.01
C LYS A 80 6.88 11.31 6.81
N GLU A 81 5.82 11.74 6.15
CA GLU A 81 4.61 12.29 6.76
C GLU A 81 3.58 11.19 7.11
N CYS A 82 3.66 10.01 6.52
CA CYS A 82 2.68 8.96 6.76
C CYS A 82 2.98 8.15 8.03
N ARG A 83 1.93 7.57 8.62
CA ARG A 83 2.07 6.58 9.69
C ARG A 83 2.67 5.28 9.14
N THR A 84 2.06 4.77 8.11
CA THR A 84 2.48 3.58 7.37
C THR A 84 1.88 3.59 5.96
N TRP A 85 2.13 2.54 5.20
CA TRP A 85 1.62 2.37 3.85
C TRP A 85 1.18 0.92 3.62
N ILE A 86 0.28 0.76 2.64
CA ILE A 86 -0.18 -0.55 2.17
C ILE A 86 -0.02 -0.58 0.65
N GLY A 87 0.54 -1.64 0.11
CA GLY A 87 0.69 -1.78 -1.33
C GLY A 87 0.75 -3.23 -1.77
N CYS A 88 0.76 -3.42 -3.08
CA CYS A 88 1.08 -4.71 -3.70
C CYS A 88 2.59 -4.85 -3.92
N ASP A 89 3.02 -6.00 -4.40
CA ASP A 89 4.41 -6.23 -4.83
C ASP A 89 4.73 -5.37 -6.07
N SER A 90 5.29 -4.20 -5.83
CA SER A 90 5.66 -3.19 -6.83
C SER A 90 6.88 -2.39 -6.39
N PHE A 91 7.33 -1.44 -7.22
CA PHE A 91 8.50 -0.62 -6.92
C PHE A 91 8.38 0.16 -5.59
N PHE A 92 7.16 0.53 -5.20
CA PHE A 92 6.95 1.39 -4.03
C PHE A 92 7.43 0.73 -2.72
N GLN A 93 7.26 -0.58 -2.57
CA GLN A 93 7.79 -1.29 -1.40
C GLN A 93 9.31 -1.16 -1.27
N HIS A 94 10.02 -1.14 -2.39
CA HIS A 94 11.48 -1.01 -2.40
C HIS A 94 11.92 0.41 -2.08
N LEU A 95 11.20 1.41 -2.59
CA LEU A 95 11.43 2.80 -2.24
C LEU A 95 11.19 3.05 -0.75
N ALA A 96 10.06 2.61 -0.24
CA ALA A 96 9.71 2.75 1.18
C ALA A 96 10.71 2.06 2.11
N TRP A 97 11.14 0.87 1.76
CA TRP A 97 12.18 0.14 2.48
C TRP A 97 13.51 0.93 2.51
N LYS A 98 13.93 1.46 1.37
CA LYS A 98 15.15 2.29 1.27
C LYS A 98 15.07 3.55 2.14
N GLU A 99 13.89 4.12 2.28
CA GLU A 99 13.64 5.28 3.15
C GLU A 99 13.40 4.88 4.63
N GLY A 100 13.51 3.61 4.97
CA GLY A 100 13.33 3.10 6.33
C GLY A 100 11.89 3.10 6.83
N LYS A 101 10.91 3.25 5.93
CA LYS A 101 9.48 3.26 6.28
C LYS A 101 8.88 1.87 6.09
N LYS A 102 8.53 1.24 7.21
CA LYS A 102 7.85 -0.06 7.23
C LYS A 102 6.40 0.06 6.79
N GLY A 103 5.91 -0.97 6.12
CA GLY A 103 4.54 -1.01 5.65
C GLY A 103 4.02 -2.43 5.46
N ILE A 104 2.86 -2.53 4.83
CA ILE A 104 2.17 -3.78 4.54
C ILE A 104 2.25 -4.03 3.05
N VAL A 105 2.71 -5.21 2.66
CA VAL A 105 2.75 -5.66 1.26
C VAL A 105 1.82 -6.84 1.09
N ILE A 106 0.88 -6.73 0.16
CA ILE A 106 -0.07 -7.80 -0.18
C ILE A 106 0.48 -8.57 -1.36
N PHE A 107 0.82 -9.82 -1.12
CA PHE A 107 1.28 -10.76 -2.11
C PHE A 107 0.17 -11.73 -2.53
N SER A 108 0.28 -12.28 -3.70
CA SER A 108 -0.63 -13.31 -4.22
C SER A 108 0.12 -14.44 -4.91
N ARG A 109 0.72 -14.15 -6.05
CA ARG A 109 1.40 -15.13 -6.90
C ARG A 109 2.93 -14.96 -6.91
N SER A 110 3.45 -13.80 -6.51
CA SER A 110 4.88 -13.60 -6.29
C SER A 110 5.29 -13.98 -4.87
N ASP A 111 6.49 -14.50 -4.73
CA ASP A 111 6.99 -15.03 -3.45
C ASP A 111 7.58 -13.91 -2.58
N PRO A 112 7.00 -13.63 -1.40
CA PRO A 112 7.55 -12.63 -0.49
C PRO A 112 8.94 -12.97 0.03
N LEU A 113 9.37 -14.22 0.02
CA LEU A 113 10.73 -14.61 0.39
C LEU A 113 11.76 -14.18 -0.66
N ILE A 114 11.33 -13.97 -1.91
CA ILE A 114 12.19 -13.50 -3.01
C ILE A 114 12.11 -11.99 -3.16
N PHE A 115 10.89 -11.43 -3.18
CA PHE A 115 10.62 -10.04 -3.55
C PHE A 115 10.28 -9.13 -2.37
N GLY A 116 9.92 -9.70 -1.22
CA GLY A 116 9.58 -8.94 -0.02
C GLY A 116 10.81 -8.49 0.77
N HIS A 117 10.62 -7.50 1.62
CA HIS A 117 11.61 -7.10 2.63
C HIS A 117 11.15 -7.60 4.00
N PRO A 118 12.02 -8.28 4.77
CA PRO A 118 11.64 -8.86 6.07
C PRO A 118 11.12 -7.85 7.10
N GLU A 119 11.52 -6.58 6.95
CA GLU A 119 11.09 -5.49 7.83
C GLU A 119 9.62 -5.10 7.64
N ASN A 120 9.05 -5.41 6.47
CA ASN A 120 7.64 -5.17 6.17
C ASN A 120 6.77 -6.31 6.69
N VAL A 121 5.48 -6.02 6.87
CA VAL A 121 4.45 -7.05 7.06
C VAL A 121 4.06 -7.58 5.69
N ASN A 122 4.60 -8.74 5.31
CA ASN A 122 4.33 -9.36 4.02
C ASN A 122 3.17 -10.34 4.17
N LEU A 123 2.02 -9.99 3.60
CA LEU A 123 0.79 -10.78 3.69
C LEU A 123 0.67 -11.69 2.47
N LEU A 124 0.59 -12.98 2.69
CA LEU A 124 0.38 -14.02 1.68
C LEU A 124 -0.69 -14.99 2.19
N LYS A 125 -1.72 -15.23 1.41
CA LYS A 125 -2.81 -16.14 1.78
C LYS A 125 -2.32 -17.58 1.92
N SER A 126 -1.61 -18.07 0.92
CA SER A 126 -1.00 -19.40 0.90
C SER A 126 0.10 -19.48 -0.15
N ARG A 127 1.12 -20.27 0.14
CA ARG A 127 2.18 -20.58 -0.83
C ARG A 127 1.68 -21.43 -2.00
N ASP A 128 0.53 -22.08 -1.86
CA ASP A 128 -0.08 -22.88 -2.93
C ASP A 128 -0.48 -22.03 -4.16
N TYR A 129 -0.70 -20.73 -3.97
CA TYR A 129 -1.02 -19.81 -5.06
C TYR A 129 0.19 -19.24 -5.79
N LEU A 130 1.41 -19.46 -5.25
CA LEU A 130 2.63 -18.93 -5.89
C LEU A 130 2.83 -19.55 -7.28
N THR A 131 3.31 -18.74 -8.23
CA THR A 131 3.69 -19.28 -9.53
C THR A 131 4.87 -20.23 -9.38
N LYS A 132 4.90 -21.29 -10.20
CA LYS A 132 5.99 -22.26 -10.16
C LYS A 132 7.34 -21.62 -10.45
N PHE A 133 7.37 -20.67 -11.39
CA PHE A 133 8.53 -19.90 -11.75
C PHE A 133 8.31 -18.44 -11.41
N GLN A 134 9.12 -17.88 -10.55
CA GLN A 134 8.94 -16.51 -10.03
C GLN A 134 9.47 -15.42 -10.97
N PHE A 135 10.41 -15.75 -11.83
CA PHE A 135 10.98 -14.82 -12.83
C PHE A 135 10.31 -15.04 -14.19
N ILE A 136 9.05 -14.66 -14.30
CA ILE A 136 8.19 -14.90 -15.45
C ILE A 136 7.67 -13.61 -16.05
N ILE A 137 7.08 -13.75 -17.24
CA ILE A 137 6.29 -12.68 -17.87
C ILE A 137 4.88 -12.72 -17.27
N TRP A 138 4.50 -11.67 -16.54
CA TRP A 138 3.23 -11.62 -15.81
C TRP A 138 2.00 -11.63 -16.72
N GLU A 139 2.15 -11.23 -17.99
CA GLU A 139 1.13 -11.34 -19.00
C GLU A 139 0.65 -12.76 -19.27
N GLU A 140 1.46 -13.76 -18.97
CA GLU A 140 1.14 -15.20 -19.12
C GLU A 140 0.42 -15.78 -17.90
N GLN A 141 0.29 -15.01 -16.82
CA GLN A 141 -0.39 -15.44 -15.61
C GLN A 141 -1.84 -15.00 -15.59
N GLU A 142 -2.72 -15.93 -15.21
CA GLU A 142 -4.12 -15.61 -15.01
C GLU A 142 -4.33 -14.84 -13.70
N TYR A 143 -5.29 -13.91 -13.74
CA TYR A 143 -5.77 -13.23 -12.55
C TYR A 143 -6.65 -14.16 -11.72
N ASP A 144 -6.29 -14.36 -10.45
CA ASP A 144 -7.02 -15.21 -9.52
C ASP A 144 -7.35 -14.41 -8.25
N PRO A 145 -8.60 -13.95 -8.08
CA PRO A 145 -9.01 -13.21 -6.89
C PRO A 145 -8.91 -14.06 -5.61
N ASP A 146 -9.00 -15.38 -5.73
CA ASP A 146 -8.91 -16.29 -4.58
C ASP A 146 -7.49 -16.41 -4.01
N ALA A 147 -6.48 -15.97 -4.77
CA ALA A 147 -5.10 -15.98 -4.31
C ALA A 147 -4.79 -14.91 -3.26
N PHE A 148 -5.71 -13.98 -3.01
CA PHE A 148 -5.49 -12.86 -2.11
C PHE A 148 -6.05 -13.10 -0.71
N ILE A 149 -5.37 -12.48 0.25
CA ILE A 149 -5.75 -12.51 1.66
C ILE A 149 -7.05 -11.75 1.90
N ASP A 150 -7.78 -12.15 2.95
CA ASP A 150 -9.00 -11.48 3.38
C ASP A 150 -8.74 -10.01 3.78
N PRO A 151 -9.62 -9.06 3.44
CA PRO A 151 -9.48 -7.66 3.82
C PRO A 151 -9.31 -7.44 5.33
N ASN A 152 -9.95 -8.24 6.17
CA ASN A 152 -9.83 -8.11 7.62
C ASN A 152 -8.41 -8.39 8.11
N GLU A 153 -7.67 -9.27 7.45
CA GLU A 153 -6.26 -9.52 7.78
C GLU A 153 -5.37 -8.32 7.44
N VAL A 154 -5.69 -7.59 6.37
CA VAL A 154 -4.99 -6.35 6.01
C VAL A 154 -5.25 -5.27 7.07
N ILE A 155 -6.52 -5.09 7.46
CA ILE A 155 -6.92 -4.12 8.50
C ILE A 155 -6.26 -4.47 9.84
N LYS A 156 -6.27 -5.74 10.21
CA LYS A 156 -5.60 -6.23 11.44
C LYS A 156 -4.10 -5.96 11.44
N ALA A 157 -3.44 -6.11 10.30
CA ALA A 157 -2.01 -5.82 10.17
C ALA A 157 -1.67 -4.35 10.44
N LEU A 158 -2.60 -3.41 10.22
CA LEU A 158 -2.41 -1.99 10.55
C LEU A 158 -2.21 -1.74 12.05
N GLU A 159 -2.67 -2.64 12.91
CA GLU A 159 -2.47 -2.53 14.37
C GLU A 159 -1.00 -2.70 14.79
N LEU A 160 -0.13 -3.19 13.89
CA LEU A 160 1.31 -3.36 14.13
C LEU A 160 2.12 -2.07 13.97
N PHE A 161 1.49 -0.94 13.58
CA PHE A 161 2.15 0.33 13.29
C PHE A 161 1.72 1.48 14.20
#